data_1d535c6e12e7a1fb3e28a54d512c7dc3
#
_entry.id   1d535c6e12e7a1fb3e28a54d512c7dc3
#
_cell.length_a   1.000
_cell.length_b   1.000
_cell.length_c   1.000
_cell.angle_alpha   90.00
_cell.angle_beta   90.00
_cell.angle_gamma   90.00
#
_symmetry.space_group_name_H-M   'P 1'
#
loop_
_entity.id
_entity.type
_entity.pdbx_description
1 polymer ?
#
loop_
_entity_poly.entity_id
_entity_poly.type
_entity_poly.pdbx_seq_one_letter_code
_entity_poly.pdbx_strand_id
1 'polypeptide(L)'
;KGRSQGTLFCKNTVINALLQYYEDNADQSEIKTVIRVCADENLPVPEVEFCIIIGNLLENAIDASRPLAREKRKIEFYGKQEGAMYLISSVNYYEGEIRKRGRRFQSSKHTGNGVGIWSVERVVEKYNGMMTIDVGEEKFEVKIAIPIE
;
A
#
# COMPACT_ATOMS: atom_id res chain seq x y z
N LYS A 1 -3.33 -10.59 21.58
CA LYS A 1 -3.20 -10.90 21.27
C LYS A 1 -2.58 -11.12 20.49
N GLY A 2 -2.26 -11.29 20.56
CA GLY A 2 -1.37 -11.44 19.75
C GLY A 2 -1.55 -12.16 18.59
N ARG A 3 -0.98 -11.78 17.65
CA ARG A 3 -1.03 -12.40 16.47
C ARG A 3 -0.06 -13.51 16.42
N SER A 4 -0.40 -14.51 15.76
CA SER A 4 0.50 -15.61 15.67
C SER A 4 1.67 -15.19 14.81
N GLN A 5 2.81 -15.71 15.17
CA GLN A 5 3.96 -15.42 14.44
C GLN A 5 3.91 -16.03 13.11
N GLY A 6 4.50 -15.40 12.17
CA GLY A 6 4.79 -16.04 10.94
C GLY A 6 3.61 -16.25 10.02
N THR A 7 2.67 -15.28 10.01
CA THR A 7 1.71 -15.30 8.91
C THR A 7 2.49 -15.29 7.61
N LEU A 8 2.21 -16.24 6.74
CA LEU A 8 2.92 -16.36 5.47
C LEU A 8 2.10 -15.73 4.37
N PHE A 9 2.56 -14.59 3.87
CA PHE A 9 1.88 -13.91 2.79
C PHE A 9 2.37 -14.35 1.43
N CYS A 10 3.68 -14.60 1.30
CA CYS A 10 4.25 -14.95 0.01
C CYS A 10 5.56 -15.69 0.22
N LYS A 11 6.12 -16.20 -0.87
CA LYS A 11 7.34 -16.98 -0.80
C LYS A 11 8.60 -16.15 -0.73
N ASN A 12 8.55 -14.91 -1.20
CA ASN A 12 9.72 -14.04 -1.12
C ASN A 12 9.91 -13.63 0.34
N THR A 13 11.05 -14.00 0.93
CA THR A 13 11.23 -13.83 2.37
C THR A 13 11.31 -12.37 2.78
N VAL A 14 11.92 -11.52 1.97
CA VAL A 14 12.03 -10.10 2.31
C VAL A 14 10.65 -9.44 2.26
N ILE A 15 9.92 -9.68 1.17
CA ILE A 15 8.59 -9.09 1.03
C ILE A 15 7.67 -9.62 2.12
N ASN A 16 7.78 -10.93 2.40
CA ASN A 16 6.95 -11.53 3.44
C ASN A 16 7.20 -10.88 4.80
N ALA A 17 8.47 -10.66 5.15
CA ALA A 17 8.80 -10.03 6.42
C ALA A 17 8.28 -8.59 6.48
N LEU A 18 8.35 -7.88 5.38
CA LEU A 18 7.85 -6.52 5.33
C LEU A 18 6.34 -6.48 5.53
N LEU A 19 5.61 -7.39 4.89
CA LEU A 19 4.17 -7.46 5.05
C LEU A 19 3.79 -7.84 6.48
N GLN A 20 4.54 -8.74 7.10
CA GLN A 20 4.31 -9.08 8.50
C GLN A 20 4.49 -7.87 9.40
N TYR A 21 5.53 -7.09 9.13
CA TYR A 21 5.81 -5.90 9.92
C TYR A 21 4.64 -4.92 9.87
N TYR A 22 4.12 -4.67 8.68
CA TYR A 22 3.01 -3.72 8.56
C TYR A 22 1.70 -4.28 9.08
N GLU A 23 1.49 -5.59 8.94
CA GLU A 23 0.30 -6.19 9.54
C GLU A 23 0.32 -6.03 11.05
N ASP A 24 1.50 -6.24 11.66
CA ASP A 24 1.63 -6.07 13.09
C ASP A 24 1.40 -4.62 13.51
N ASN A 25 1.94 -3.67 12.74
CA ASN A 25 1.71 -2.27 13.04
C ASN A 25 0.24 -1.92 12.97
N ALA A 26 -0.45 -2.41 11.95
CA ALA A 26 -1.87 -2.15 11.81
C ALA A 26 -2.65 -2.78 12.97
N ASP A 27 -2.26 -3.98 13.35
CA ASP A 27 -2.93 -4.67 14.44
C ASP A 27 -2.80 -3.91 15.75
N GLN A 28 -1.62 -3.35 16.01
CA GLN A 28 -1.40 -2.56 17.20
C GLN A 28 -2.26 -1.30 17.22
N SER A 29 -2.62 -0.80 16.06
CA SER A 29 -3.50 0.36 15.95
C SER A 29 -4.96 -0.06 15.76
N GLU A 30 -5.25 -1.35 15.95
CA GLU A 30 -6.60 -1.88 15.86
C GLU A 30 -7.23 -1.61 14.49
N ILE A 31 -6.43 -1.82 13.46
CA ILE A 31 -6.87 -1.68 12.08
C ILE A 31 -7.03 -3.08 11.50
N LYS A 32 -8.19 -3.36 10.91
CA LYS A 32 -8.41 -4.63 10.25
C LYS A 32 -7.69 -4.63 8.91
N THR A 33 -7.02 -5.72 8.60
CA THR A 33 -6.28 -5.80 7.34
C THR A 33 -6.68 -7.03 6.55
N VAL A 34 -6.70 -6.87 5.24
CA VAL A 34 -6.73 -7.97 4.30
C VAL A 34 -5.53 -7.75 3.40
N ILE A 35 -4.54 -8.62 3.49
CA ILE A 35 -3.33 -8.50 2.72
C ILE A 35 -3.14 -9.78 1.93
N ARG A 36 -3.13 -9.67 0.60
CA ARG A 36 -2.95 -10.81 -0.29
C ARG A 36 -1.99 -10.41 -1.39
N VAL A 37 -0.76 -10.86 -1.27
CA VAL A 37 0.29 -10.49 -2.19
C VAL A 37 0.96 -11.74 -2.70
N CYS A 38 1.01 -11.87 -4.01
CA CYS A 38 1.78 -12.93 -4.67
C CYS A 38 3.13 -12.33 -5.06
N ALA A 39 4.16 -12.78 -4.41
CA ALA A 39 5.51 -12.30 -4.69
C ALA A 39 6.44 -13.48 -4.56
N ASP A 40 6.88 -14.01 -5.69
CA ASP A 40 7.85 -15.08 -5.67
C ASP A 40 9.08 -14.62 -6.44
N GLU A 41 9.46 -15.34 -7.46
CA GLU A 41 10.74 -15.01 -8.08
C GLU A 41 10.67 -13.85 -9.05
N ASN A 42 9.52 -13.68 -9.68
CA ASN A 42 9.40 -12.66 -10.72
C ASN A 42 8.68 -11.45 -10.22
N LEU A 43 9.42 -10.53 -9.63
CA LEU A 43 8.83 -9.27 -9.20
C LEU A 43 8.80 -8.32 -10.39
N PRO A 44 7.84 -7.37 -10.39
CA PRO A 44 7.76 -6.42 -11.50
C PRO A 44 8.87 -5.39 -11.50
N VAL A 45 9.52 -5.20 -10.34
CA VAL A 45 10.62 -4.25 -10.20
C VAL A 45 11.62 -4.88 -9.25
N PRO A 46 12.85 -4.36 -9.16
CA PRO A 46 13.80 -4.90 -8.21
C PRO A 46 13.26 -4.89 -6.79
N GLU A 47 13.71 -5.85 -6.01
CA GLU A 47 13.15 -6.09 -4.69
C GLU A 47 13.16 -4.86 -3.80
N VAL A 48 14.23 -4.08 -3.83
CA VAL A 48 14.31 -2.88 -3.01
C VAL A 48 13.22 -1.90 -3.39
N GLU A 49 13.00 -1.73 -4.69
CA GLU A 49 11.99 -0.80 -5.14
C GLU A 49 10.58 -1.32 -4.89
N PHE A 50 10.41 -2.64 -4.94
CA PHE A 50 9.14 -3.23 -4.58
C PHE A 50 8.82 -2.94 -3.11
N CYS A 51 9.83 -3.00 -2.26
CA CYS A 51 9.67 -2.64 -0.85
C CYS A 51 9.30 -1.18 -0.66
N ILE A 52 9.83 -0.30 -1.51
CA ILE A 52 9.45 1.11 -1.45
C ILE A 52 7.97 1.29 -1.74
N ILE A 53 7.47 0.58 -2.75
CA ILE A 53 6.06 0.66 -3.08
C ILE A 53 5.21 0.18 -1.91
N ILE A 54 5.50 -1.01 -1.41
CA ILE A 54 4.70 -1.60 -0.33
C ILE A 54 4.75 -0.73 0.92
N GLY A 55 5.95 -0.32 1.31
CA GLY A 55 6.11 0.42 2.55
C GLY A 55 5.38 1.75 2.52
N ASN A 56 5.53 2.50 1.44
CA ASN A 56 4.89 3.80 1.38
C ASN A 56 3.38 3.70 1.31
N LEU A 57 2.87 2.72 0.57
CA LEU A 57 1.42 2.55 0.48
C LEU A 57 0.83 2.12 1.81
N LEU A 58 1.45 1.17 2.48
CA LEU A 58 0.91 0.68 3.74
C LEU A 58 1.06 1.71 4.87
N GLU A 59 2.19 2.42 4.91
CA GLU A 59 2.34 3.47 5.92
C GLU A 59 1.30 4.55 5.73
N ASN A 60 1.06 4.94 4.48
CA ASN A 60 0.06 5.96 4.21
C ASN A 60 -1.33 5.48 4.64
N ALA A 61 -1.64 4.22 4.37
CA ALA A 61 -2.94 3.68 4.73
C ALA A 61 -3.11 3.59 6.24
N ILE A 62 -2.06 3.20 6.95
CA ILE A 62 -2.12 3.11 8.40
C ILE A 62 -2.31 4.49 9.02
N ASP A 63 -1.54 5.47 8.54
CA ASP A 63 -1.66 6.84 9.06
C ASP A 63 -3.06 7.39 8.84
N ALA A 64 -3.65 7.12 7.69
CA ALA A 64 -4.99 7.62 7.40
C ALA A 64 -6.05 6.93 8.25
N SER A 65 -5.78 5.70 8.67
CA SER A 65 -6.77 4.93 9.43
C SER A 65 -6.81 5.28 10.90
N ARG A 66 -5.67 5.69 11.47
CA ARG A 66 -5.61 5.91 12.92
C ARG A 66 -6.61 6.92 13.47
N PRO A 67 -6.90 8.04 12.78
CA PRO A 67 -7.86 8.99 13.33
C PRO A 67 -9.30 8.50 13.34
N LEU A 68 -9.60 7.42 12.61
CA LEU A 68 -10.95 6.93 12.50
C LEU A 68 -11.39 6.21 13.77
N ALA A 69 -12.72 6.12 13.98
CA ALA A 69 -13.24 5.23 14.98
C ALA A 69 -12.80 3.80 14.63
N ARG A 70 -12.58 2.98 15.66
CA ARG A 70 -12.00 1.66 15.46
C ARG A 70 -12.74 0.82 14.45
N GLU A 71 -14.06 0.85 14.50
CA GLU A 71 -14.84 0.00 13.63
C GLU A 71 -14.76 0.41 12.17
N LYS A 72 -14.19 1.59 11.89
CA LYS A 72 -14.02 2.06 10.52
C LYS A 72 -12.63 1.85 9.99
N ARG A 73 -11.71 1.36 10.82
CA ARG A 73 -10.32 1.19 10.40
C ARG A 73 -10.17 -0.10 9.63
N LYS A 74 -9.83 0.02 8.35
CA LYS A 74 -9.67 -1.14 7.50
C LYS A 74 -8.74 -0.82 6.35
N ILE A 75 -7.87 -1.77 6.05
CA ILE A 75 -6.94 -1.66 4.94
C ILE A 75 -7.03 -2.94 4.12
N GLU A 76 -7.08 -2.80 2.80
CA GLU A 76 -7.01 -3.93 1.89
C GLU A 76 -5.86 -3.71 0.95
N PHE A 77 -5.00 -4.69 0.84
CA PHE A 77 -3.81 -4.56 0.02
C PHE A 77 -3.62 -5.83 -0.79
N TYR A 78 -3.59 -5.68 -2.11
CA TYR A 78 -3.51 -6.81 -3.01
C TYR A 78 -2.38 -6.62 -4.00
N GLY A 79 -1.71 -7.71 -4.34
CA GLY A 79 -0.69 -7.70 -5.39
C GLY A 79 -0.67 -9.04 -6.08
N LYS A 80 -0.76 -9.03 -7.42
CA LYS A 80 -0.74 -10.25 -8.17
C LYS A 80 -0.35 -9.99 -9.62
N GLN A 81 0.17 -11.02 -10.25
CA GLN A 81 0.41 -10.97 -11.67
C GLN A 81 -0.84 -11.39 -12.42
N GLU A 82 -1.17 -10.64 -13.45
CA GLU A 82 -2.28 -10.98 -14.30
C GLU A 82 -1.83 -10.75 -15.74
N GLY A 83 -1.63 -11.84 -16.48
CA GLY A 83 -1.08 -11.74 -17.80
C GLY A 83 0.34 -11.17 -17.75
N ALA A 84 0.59 -10.16 -18.55
CA ALA A 84 1.91 -9.53 -18.63
C ALA A 84 2.06 -8.36 -17.67
N MET A 85 1.10 -8.18 -16.75
CA MET A 85 1.14 -7.06 -15.84
C MET A 85 1.13 -7.55 -14.41
N TYR A 86 1.77 -6.78 -13.54
CA TYR A 86 1.65 -6.98 -12.11
C TYR A 86 0.75 -5.88 -11.57
N LEU A 87 -0.30 -6.28 -10.85
CA LEU A 87 -1.31 -5.33 -10.37
C LEU A 87 -1.22 -5.20 -8.86
N ILE A 88 -1.25 -3.96 -8.37
CA ILE A 88 -1.26 -3.67 -6.95
C ILE A 88 -2.46 -2.79 -6.66
N SER A 89 -3.15 -3.07 -5.55
CA SER A 89 -4.28 -2.26 -5.12
C SER A 89 -4.15 -2.04 -3.62
N SER A 90 -4.27 -0.79 -3.20
CA SER A 90 -4.22 -0.43 -1.79
C SER A 90 -5.44 0.42 -1.48
N VAL A 91 -6.26 -0.03 -0.55
CA VAL A 91 -7.52 0.63 -0.19
C VAL A 91 -7.53 0.90 1.30
N ASN A 92 -7.89 2.12 1.66
CA ASN A 92 -8.12 2.46 3.05
C ASN A 92 -9.23 3.49 3.13
N TYR A 93 -9.73 3.69 4.34
CA TYR A 93 -10.75 4.70 4.59
C TYR A 93 -10.12 5.87 5.33
N TYR A 94 -10.77 7.01 5.32
CA TYR A 94 -10.18 8.19 5.91
C TYR A 94 -11.25 9.18 6.31
N GLU A 95 -10.82 10.15 7.14
CA GLU A 95 -11.62 11.33 7.46
C GLU A 95 -10.73 12.54 7.21
N GLY A 96 -11.38 13.67 6.96
CA GLY A 96 -10.64 14.89 6.72
C GLY A 96 -10.49 15.13 5.24
N GLU A 97 -9.69 16.11 4.92
CA GLU A 97 -9.52 16.50 3.55
C GLU A 97 -8.27 15.89 2.94
N ILE A 98 -8.41 15.48 1.70
CA ILE A 98 -7.27 15.10 0.90
C ILE A 98 -7.21 16.07 -0.25
N ARG A 99 -6.07 16.71 -0.43
CA ARG A 99 -5.90 17.70 -1.47
C ARG A 99 -5.07 17.13 -2.60
N LYS A 100 -5.51 17.43 -3.79
CA LYS A 100 -4.80 17.04 -4.98
C LYS A 100 -4.02 18.24 -5.48
N ARG A 101 -2.75 18.05 -5.72
CA ARG A 101 -1.92 19.15 -6.17
C ARG A 101 -1.08 18.64 -7.30
N GLY A 102 -1.50 18.98 -8.52
CA GLY A 102 -0.88 18.39 -9.67
C GLY A 102 -1.06 16.90 -9.63
N ARG A 103 0.04 16.16 -9.57
CA ARG A 103 -0.01 14.72 -9.51
C ARG A 103 0.25 14.20 -8.11
N ARG A 104 0.27 15.08 -7.13
CA ARG A 104 0.51 14.70 -5.76
C ARG A 104 -0.70 14.96 -4.91
N PHE A 105 -0.77 14.26 -3.80
CA PHE A 105 -1.81 14.45 -2.82
C PHE A 105 -1.21 14.85 -1.50
N GLN A 106 -1.93 15.66 -0.76
CA GLN A 106 -1.57 16.00 0.60
C GLN A 106 -2.74 15.63 1.47
N SER A 107 -2.46 14.83 2.49
CA SER A 107 -3.52 14.52 3.44
C SER A 107 -3.69 15.68 4.40
N SER A 108 -4.80 15.68 5.12
CA SER A 108 -5.03 16.71 6.11
C SER A 108 -4.00 16.66 7.23
N LYS A 109 -3.30 15.55 7.35
CA LYS A 109 -2.28 15.43 8.37
C LYS A 109 -0.96 16.03 7.95
N HIS A 110 -0.78 16.21 6.77
CA HIS A 110 0.31 16.92 6.16
C HIS A 110 1.68 16.32 6.37
N THR A 111 2.16 15.74 7.14
CA THR A 111 3.51 15.36 7.41
C THR A 111 4.10 14.43 6.39
N GLY A 112 4.30 14.87 5.21
CA GLY A 112 5.05 14.10 4.24
C GLY A 112 4.29 13.02 3.53
N ASN A 113 2.99 12.93 3.74
CA ASN A 113 2.23 11.90 3.05
C ASN A 113 2.33 12.02 1.55
N GLY A 114 2.37 13.24 1.05
CA GLY A 114 2.53 13.43 -0.38
C GLY A 114 3.85 12.89 -0.88
N VAL A 115 4.87 12.93 -0.02
CA VAL A 115 6.18 12.42 -0.40
C VAL A 115 6.15 10.92 -0.59
N GLY A 116 5.47 10.20 0.31
CA GLY A 116 5.38 8.75 0.19
C GLY A 116 4.71 8.32 -1.10
N ILE A 117 3.58 8.93 -1.42
CA ILE A 117 2.87 8.61 -2.65
C ILE A 117 3.72 8.98 -3.86
N TRP A 118 4.40 10.12 -3.78
CA TRP A 118 5.25 10.55 -4.87
C TRP A 118 6.40 9.57 -5.12
N SER A 119 6.97 9.02 -4.06
CA SER A 119 8.02 8.03 -4.21
C SER A 119 7.51 6.80 -4.94
N VAL A 120 6.29 6.37 -4.62
CA VAL A 120 5.68 5.24 -5.32
C VAL A 120 5.51 5.56 -6.80
N GLU A 121 4.98 6.76 -7.08
CA GLU A 121 4.74 7.16 -8.45
C GLU A 121 6.04 7.15 -9.27
N ARG A 122 7.12 7.61 -8.66
CA ARG A 122 8.40 7.63 -9.37
C ARG A 122 8.88 6.24 -9.72
N VAL A 123 8.74 5.29 -8.80
CA VAL A 123 9.13 3.91 -9.11
C VAL A 123 8.26 3.36 -10.23
N VAL A 124 6.95 3.57 -10.11
CA VAL A 124 6.03 3.05 -11.12
C VAL A 124 6.38 3.59 -12.50
N GLU A 125 6.64 4.90 -12.60
CA GLU A 125 6.98 5.51 -13.88
C GLU A 125 8.31 5.00 -14.41
N LYS A 126 9.26 4.77 -13.53
CA LYS A 126 10.58 4.29 -13.94
C LYS A 126 10.49 2.95 -14.69
N TYR A 127 9.52 2.13 -14.32
CA TYR A 127 9.36 0.81 -14.93
C TYR A 127 8.18 0.75 -15.88
N ASN A 128 7.78 1.89 -16.41
CA ASN A 128 6.75 2.00 -17.44
C ASN A 128 5.38 1.54 -16.96
N GLY A 129 5.13 1.69 -15.68
CA GLY A 129 3.83 1.35 -15.13
C GLY A 129 2.90 2.52 -15.10
N MET A 130 1.70 2.26 -14.61
CA MET A 130 0.67 3.28 -14.45
C MET A 130 0.13 3.25 -13.05
N MET A 131 -0.17 4.41 -12.50
CA MET A 131 -0.74 4.53 -11.17
C MET A 131 -1.97 5.42 -11.25
N THR A 132 -3.05 4.96 -10.64
CA THR A 132 -4.30 5.69 -10.58
C THR A 132 -4.69 5.85 -9.12
N ILE A 133 -5.16 7.03 -8.75
CA ILE A 133 -5.60 7.29 -7.39
C ILE A 133 -7.06 7.74 -7.45
N ASP A 134 -7.93 7.00 -6.76
CA ASP A 134 -9.34 7.33 -6.66
C ASP A 134 -9.62 7.80 -5.24
N VAL A 135 -10.10 9.05 -5.14
CA VAL A 135 -10.42 9.65 -3.86
C VAL A 135 -11.93 9.79 -3.77
N GLY A 136 -12.57 8.93 -2.99
CA GLY A 136 -13.98 9.03 -2.73
C GLY A 136 -14.24 9.85 -1.47
N GLU A 137 -15.46 9.84 -1.00
CA GLU A 137 -15.80 10.61 0.19
C GLU A 137 -15.15 10.02 1.44
N GLU A 138 -15.10 8.70 1.52
CA GLU A 138 -14.53 8.03 2.69
C GLU A 138 -13.47 7.02 2.32
N LYS A 139 -13.25 6.78 1.05
CA LYS A 139 -12.39 5.71 0.58
C LYS A 139 -11.29 6.27 -0.31
N PHE A 140 -10.08 5.81 -0.06
CA PHE A 140 -8.92 6.21 -0.83
C PHE A 140 -8.33 4.95 -1.43
N GLU A 141 -8.17 4.92 -2.74
CA GLU A 141 -7.69 3.73 -3.42
C GLU A 141 -6.57 4.07 -4.38
N VAL A 142 -5.47 3.33 -4.29
CA VAL A 142 -4.36 3.44 -5.23
C VAL A 142 -4.28 2.16 -6.02
N LYS A 143 -4.27 2.28 -7.33
CA LYS A 143 -4.13 1.13 -8.22
C LYS A 143 -2.89 1.30 -9.08
N ILE A 144 -2.12 0.25 -9.20
CA ILE A 144 -0.86 0.26 -9.93
C ILE A 144 -0.83 -0.92 -10.88
N ALA A 145 -0.33 -0.70 -12.07
CA ALA A 145 -0.11 -1.76 -13.04
C ALA A 145 1.29 -1.57 -13.61
N ILE A 146 2.12 -2.61 -13.51
CA ILE A 146 3.51 -2.55 -13.97
C ILE A 146 3.75 -3.71 -14.92
N PRO A 147 4.30 -3.46 -16.12
CA PRO A 147 4.58 -4.55 -17.04
C PRO A 147 5.65 -5.48 -16.47
N ILE A 148 5.49 -6.77 -16.70
CA ILE A 148 6.49 -7.77 -16.32
C ILE A 148 7.15 -8.25 -17.58
N GLU A 149 8.47 -8.29 -17.57
CA GLU A 149 9.20 -8.78 -18.73
C GLU A 149 9.48 -10.25 -18.64
#